data_be9c81f941f4ae4e6f4147519ce0f4cb
#
_entry.id   be9c81f941f4ae4e6f4147519ce0f4cb
#
_cell.length_a   1.000
_cell.length_b   1.000
_cell.length_c   1.000
_cell.angle_alpha   90.00
_cell.angle_beta   90.00
_cell.angle_gamma   90.00
#
_symmetry.space_group_name_H-M   'P 1'
#
loop_
_entity.id
_entity.type
_entity.pdbx_description
1 polymer ?
#
loop_
_entity_poly.entity_id
_entity_poly.type
_entity_poly.pdbx_seq_one_letter_code
_entity_poly.pdbx_strand_id
1 'polypeptide(L)'
;MESKSTLPDWASKPCIMGIDEAGRGPVLGPMVYGCLYCARSYEKTLSTLNFADSKTLKEEKRENLFENLKANELLGWAVDVIDPRELSAKMLKKIKINLNEISHDSASGLVTRVLNMGVFLTEVYVDTVGDPEKYRIKLSERFPSIKFVVAKKADSLYPVVSGASIVAKVTRDRALRDWVLDETAENMTRNFGSGYPGDPETKAWLQQHQHSVFGFPTLVRFSWGTCTAYSKNMVEVVWESDKSGGRWF
;
A
#
# COMPACT_ATOMS: atom_id res chain seq x y z
N MET A 1 19.14 7.58 -24.52
CA MET A 1 18.16 6.84 -25.36
C MET A 1 17.43 5.89 -24.44
N GLU A 2 16.28 6.27 -23.96
CA GLU A 2 15.41 5.36 -23.20
C GLU A 2 14.85 4.33 -24.17
N SER A 3 15.16 3.05 -23.94
CA SER A 3 14.55 1.95 -24.68
C SER A 3 13.04 2.00 -24.36
N LYS A 4 12.22 2.40 -25.33
CA LYS A 4 10.78 2.15 -25.27
C LYS A 4 10.62 0.63 -25.20
N SER A 5 10.40 0.10 -24.00
CA SER A 5 9.94 -1.27 -23.88
C SER A 5 8.61 -1.33 -24.60
N THR A 6 8.57 -2.00 -25.73
CA THR A 6 7.32 -2.25 -26.46
C THR A 6 6.42 -3.06 -25.56
N LEU A 7 5.21 -2.55 -25.31
CA LEU A 7 4.20 -3.30 -24.56
C LEU A 7 3.98 -4.67 -25.23
N PRO A 8 3.77 -5.73 -24.43
CA PRO A 8 3.44 -7.04 -25.00
C PRO A 8 2.11 -6.97 -25.77
N ASP A 9 1.97 -7.77 -26.81
CA ASP A 9 0.81 -7.76 -27.71
C ASP A 9 -0.54 -7.93 -26.99
N TRP A 10 -0.55 -8.65 -25.88
CA TRP A 10 -1.76 -8.85 -25.11
C TRP A 10 -2.28 -7.57 -24.44
N ALA A 11 -1.41 -6.57 -24.19
CA ALA A 11 -1.79 -5.33 -23.54
C ALA A 11 -2.70 -4.44 -24.41
N SER A 12 -2.69 -4.64 -25.73
CA SER A 12 -3.58 -3.97 -26.69
C SER A 12 -4.98 -4.62 -26.78
N LYS A 13 -5.16 -5.80 -26.17
CA LYS A 13 -6.45 -6.50 -26.09
C LYS A 13 -7.21 -6.06 -24.85
N PRO A 14 -8.53 -6.31 -24.74
CA PRO A 14 -9.27 -6.04 -23.51
C PRO A 14 -8.61 -6.71 -22.30
N CYS A 15 -8.19 -5.87 -21.33
CA CYS A 15 -7.49 -6.28 -20.12
C CYS A 15 -8.37 -6.10 -18.88
N ILE A 16 -8.13 -6.96 -17.89
CA ILE A 16 -8.65 -6.85 -16.53
C ILE A 16 -7.52 -6.49 -15.57
N MET A 17 -7.86 -5.79 -14.49
CA MET A 17 -6.93 -5.42 -13.43
C MET A 17 -7.54 -5.67 -12.06
N GLY A 18 -6.75 -6.22 -11.14
CA GLY A 18 -7.08 -6.32 -9.70
C GLY A 18 -6.26 -5.35 -8.89
N ILE A 19 -6.84 -4.83 -7.81
CA ILE A 19 -6.17 -3.94 -6.85
C ILE A 19 -6.47 -4.41 -5.44
N ASP A 20 -5.43 -4.49 -4.60
CA ASP A 20 -5.52 -4.77 -3.17
C ASP A 20 -4.43 -4.01 -2.40
N GLU A 21 -4.55 -3.94 -1.07
CA GLU A 21 -3.57 -3.30 -0.22
C GLU A 21 -2.96 -4.24 0.83
N ALA A 22 -1.78 -3.84 1.30
CA ALA A 22 -1.14 -4.41 2.48
C ALA A 22 -0.68 -3.31 3.44
N GLY A 23 -0.76 -3.60 4.73
CA GLY A 23 -0.24 -2.69 5.74
C GLY A 23 -1.13 -1.49 6.04
N ARG A 24 -2.44 -1.56 5.85
CA ARG A 24 -3.35 -0.46 6.19
C ARG A 24 -3.48 -0.24 7.71
N GLY A 25 -3.58 -1.31 8.51
CA GLY A 25 -3.82 -1.26 9.95
C GLY A 25 -2.60 -1.08 10.87
N PRO A 26 -1.39 -1.55 10.51
CA PRO A 26 -0.21 -1.42 11.36
C PRO A 26 0.17 0.03 11.68
N VAL A 27 0.77 0.23 12.85
CA VAL A 27 1.38 1.51 13.26
C VAL A 27 2.79 1.67 12.71
N LEU A 28 3.40 0.57 12.26
CA LEU A 28 4.75 0.54 11.70
C LEU A 28 4.75 0.24 10.20
N GLY A 29 5.67 0.91 9.52
CA GLY A 29 6.02 0.64 8.12
C GLY A 29 5.06 1.21 7.08
N PRO A 30 5.36 0.99 5.79
CA PRO A 30 4.60 1.55 4.70
C PRO A 30 3.23 0.90 4.53
N MET A 31 2.31 1.63 3.90
CA MET A 31 1.10 1.07 3.31
C MET A 31 1.36 0.87 1.82
N VAL A 32 1.08 -0.32 1.31
CA VAL A 32 1.37 -0.68 -0.08
C VAL A 32 0.09 -1.03 -0.80
N TYR A 33 -0.19 -0.33 -1.89
CA TYR A 33 -1.17 -0.74 -2.88
C TYR A 33 -0.48 -1.53 -3.98
N GLY A 34 -1.04 -2.68 -4.32
CA GLY A 34 -0.57 -3.52 -5.42
C GLY A 34 -1.65 -3.70 -6.47
N CYS A 35 -1.24 -3.82 -7.71
CA CYS A 35 -2.12 -4.27 -8.78
C CYS A 35 -1.51 -5.38 -9.61
N LEU A 36 -2.38 -6.22 -10.16
CA LEU A 36 -2.08 -7.23 -11.16
C LEU A 36 -3.00 -6.99 -12.34
N TYR A 37 -2.51 -7.13 -13.58
CA TYR A 37 -3.35 -7.01 -14.76
C TYR A 37 -2.89 -7.98 -15.85
N CYS A 38 -3.85 -8.40 -16.68
CA CYS A 38 -3.61 -9.31 -17.80
C CYS A 38 -4.73 -9.16 -18.85
N ALA A 39 -4.52 -9.79 -20.02
CA ALA A 39 -5.62 -9.92 -20.98
C ALA A 39 -6.82 -10.65 -20.35
N ARG A 40 -8.04 -10.21 -20.65
CA ARG A 40 -9.27 -10.84 -20.14
C ARG A 40 -9.36 -12.32 -20.54
N SER A 41 -8.84 -12.69 -21.71
CA SER A 41 -8.78 -14.09 -22.15
C SER A 41 -7.93 -14.99 -21.25
N TYR A 42 -7.02 -14.39 -20.46
CA TYR A 42 -6.14 -15.11 -19.52
C TYR A 42 -6.77 -15.36 -18.15
N GLU A 43 -7.94 -14.80 -17.85
CA GLU A 43 -8.60 -14.87 -16.54
C GLU A 43 -8.80 -16.31 -16.05
N LYS A 44 -9.20 -17.23 -16.95
CA LYS A 44 -9.39 -18.64 -16.60
C LYS A 44 -8.08 -19.32 -16.21
N THR A 45 -7.00 -19.02 -16.91
CA THR A 45 -5.66 -19.52 -16.59
C THR A 45 -5.15 -18.93 -15.27
N LEU A 46 -5.42 -17.64 -15.03
CA LEU A 46 -5.07 -16.99 -13.77
C LEU A 46 -5.65 -17.69 -12.55
N SER A 47 -6.88 -18.23 -12.67
CA SER A 47 -7.53 -19.00 -11.61
C SER A 47 -6.79 -20.29 -11.24
N THR A 48 -5.98 -20.84 -12.13
CA THR A 48 -5.19 -22.07 -11.91
C THR A 48 -3.86 -21.82 -11.21
N LEU A 49 -3.41 -20.55 -11.09
CA LEU A 49 -2.12 -20.20 -10.51
C LEU A 49 -2.11 -20.18 -8.96
N ASN A 50 -3.22 -20.60 -8.34
CA ASN A 50 -3.34 -20.80 -6.89
C ASN A 50 -2.96 -19.56 -6.05
N PHE A 51 -3.32 -18.36 -6.50
CA PHE A 51 -3.17 -17.13 -5.71
C PHE A 51 -4.20 -17.02 -4.58
N ALA A 52 -5.24 -17.88 -4.61
CA ALA A 52 -6.27 -17.93 -3.59
C ALA A 52 -5.65 -18.18 -2.20
N ASP A 53 -6.21 -17.51 -1.18
CA ASP A 53 -5.84 -17.68 0.22
C ASP A 53 -4.50 -17.04 0.66
N SER A 54 -4.10 -15.94 0.01
CA SER A 54 -2.88 -15.20 0.34
C SER A 54 -2.77 -14.82 1.85
N LYS A 55 -3.90 -14.79 2.57
CA LYS A 55 -3.95 -14.51 4.02
C LYS A 55 -3.47 -15.67 4.88
N THR A 56 -3.62 -16.90 4.42
CA THR A 56 -3.21 -18.12 5.15
C THR A 56 -1.82 -18.61 4.77
N LEU A 57 -1.26 -18.08 3.66
CA LEU A 57 0.04 -18.49 3.17
C LEU A 57 1.17 -17.97 4.07
N LYS A 58 2.15 -18.84 4.34
CA LYS A 58 3.42 -18.44 4.95
C LYS A 58 4.17 -17.47 4.03
N GLU A 59 5.01 -16.62 4.60
CA GLU A 59 5.82 -15.62 3.89
C GLU A 59 6.59 -16.23 2.73
N GLU A 60 7.33 -17.31 2.96
CA GLU A 60 8.11 -18.02 1.94
C GLU A 60 7.26 -18.43 0.72
N LYS A 61 6.05 -18.94 0.95
CA LYS A 61 5.15 -19.33 -0.12
C LYS A 61 4.64 -18.12 -0.92
N ARG A 62 4.38 -16.99 -0.25
CA ARG A 62 4.02 -15.73 -0.93
C ARG A 62 5.17 -15.22 -1.79
N GLU A 63 6.41 -15.27 -1.27
CA GLU A 63 7.61 -14.91 -2.03
C GLU A 63 7.75 -15.74 -3.31
N ASN A 64 7.61 -17.07 -3.20
CA ASN A 64 7.69 -17.96 -4.37
C ASN A 64 6.60 -17.66 -5.41
N LEU A 65 5.37 -17.39 -4.96
CA LEU A 65 4.28 -17.01 -5.85
C LEU A 65 4.55 -15.66 -6.54
N PHE A 66 5.13 -14.70 -5.85
CA PHE A 66 5.49 -13.42 -6.41
C PHE A 66 6.62 -13.55 -7.45
N GLU A 67 7.63 -14.38 -7.21
CA GLU A 67 8.68 -14.65 -8.21
C GLU A 67 8.09 -15.33 -9.47
N ASN A 68 7.18 -16.29 -9.30
CA ASN A 68 6.47 -16.92 -10.42
C ASN A 68 5.62 -15.90 -11.20
N LEU A 69 4.95 -14.98 -10.49
CA LEU A 69 4.18 -13.90 -11.09
C LEU A 69 5.06 -12.97 -11.93
N LYS A 70 6.23 -12.58 -11.41
CA LYS A 70 7.19 -11.74 -12.13
C LYS A 70 7.77 -12.40 -13.37
N ALA A 71 7.97 -13.71 -13.33
CA ALA A 71 8.48 -14.47 -14.46
C ALA A 71 7.44 -14.72 -15.57
N ASN A 72 6.16 -14.45 -15.30
CA ASN A 72 5.09 -14.69 -16.26
C ASN A 72 4.88 -13.48 -17.17
N GLU A 73 5.32 -13.59 -18.41
CA GLU A 73 5.22 -12.52 -19.43
C GLU A 73 3.79 -12.14 -19.84
N LEU A 74 2.79 -12.96 -19.45
CA LEU A 74 1.36 -12.68 -19.70
C LEU A 74 0.71 -11.86 -18.59
N LEU A 75 1.46 -11.53 -17.55
CA LEU A 75 1.01 -10.74 -16.40
C LEU A 75 1.78 -9.42 -16.32
N GLY A 76 1.06 -8.35 -16.02
CA GLY A 76 1.65 -7.09 -15.62
C GLY A 76 1.30 -6.78 -14.16
N TRP A 77 2.17 -6.07 -13.47
CA TRP A 77 1.93 -5.63 -12.10
C TRP A 77 2.56 -4.26 -11.83
N ALA A 78 2.04 -3.57 -10.85
CA ALA A 78 2.62 -2.34 -10.34
C ALA A 78 2.29 -2.18 -8.86
N VAL A 79 3.07 -1.35 -8.18
CA VAL A 79 2.88 -1.02 -6.76
C VAL A 79 2.98 0.48 -6.53
N ASP A 80 2.30 0.92 -5.49
CA ASP A 80 2.45 2.24 -4.88
C ASP A 80 2.78 2.03 -3.40
N VAL A 81 4.00 2.43 -3.01
CA VAL A 81 4.53 2.26 -1.65
C VAL A 81 4.43 3.60 -0.93
N ILE A 82 3.46 3.73 -0.05
CA ILE A 82 3.20 4.95 0.69
C ILE A 82 4.01 4.94 1.99
N ASP A 83 5.00 5.81 2.05
CA ASP A 83 5.92 5.96 3.20
C ASP A 83 5.16 6.33 4.48
N PRO A 84 5.54 5.78 5.66
CA PRO A 84 4.95 6.15 6.95
C PRO A 84 4.98 7.66 7.24
N ARG A 85 6.04 8.36 6.81
CA ARG A 85 6.20 9.81 6.95
C ARG A 85 5.17 10.55 6.11
N GLU A 86 4.96 10.11 4.86
CA GLU A 86 3.96 10.67 3.96
C GLU A 86 2.53 10.47 4.50
N LEU A 87 2.23 9.26 5.00
CA LEU A 87 0.95 8.98 5.66
C LEU A 87 0.70 9.92 6.83
N SER A 88 1.70 10.06 7.71
CA SER A 88 1.60 10.93 8.88
C SER A 88 1.47 12.40 8.46
N ALA A 89 2.26 12.87 7.51
CA ALA A 89 2.21 14.24 7.02
C ALA A 89 0.83 14.58 6.41
N LYS A 90 0.26 13.70 5.59
CA LYS A 90 -1.07 13.91 4.99
C LYS A 90 -2.18 13.95 6.03
N MET A 91 -2.14 13.04 7.02
CA MET A 91 -3.19 12.91 8.04
C MET A 91 -3.10 13.97 9.15
N LEU A 92 -1.92 14.56 9.40
CA LEU A 92 -1.69 15.56 10.44
C LEU A 92 -1.72 17.00 9.93
N LYS A 93 -1.89 17.22 8.64
CA LYS A 93 -2.03 18.57 8.06
C LYS A 93 -3.22 19.32 8.65
N LYS A 94 -3.18 20.66 8.60
CA LYS A 94 -4.30 21.54 8.99
C LYS A 94 -5.60 21.15 8.25
N ILE A 95 -5.51 20.86 6.95
CA ILE A 95 -6.57 20.22 6.16
C ILE A 95 -6.20 18.74 6.09
N LYS A 96 -6.79 17.97 6.98
CA LYS A 96 -6.51 16.53 7.13
C LYS A 96 -7.04 15.76 5.93
N ILE A 97 -6.18 14.93 5.36
CA ILE A 97 -6.57 13.92 4.38
C ILE A 97 -6.77 12.61 5.15
N ASN A 98 -7.96 12.05 5.08
CA ASN A 98 -8.24 10.81 5.81
C ASN A 98 -7.63 9.59 5.08
N LEU A 99 -7.47 8.48 5.82
CA LEU A 99 -6.82 7.28 5.30
C LEU A 99 -7.57 6.67 4.09
N ASN A 100 -8.91 6.82 4.01
CA ASN A 100 -9.67 6.35 2.85
C ASN A 100 -9.35 7.16 1.59
N GLU A 101 -9.20 8.47 1.72
CA GLU A 101 -8.81 9.33 0.58
C GLU A 101 -7.42 8.96 0.08
N ILE A 102 -6.44 8.78 0.98
CA ILE A 102 -5.10 8.34 0.62
C ILE A 102 -5.16 6.99 -0.12
N SER A 103 -5.98 6.06 0.38
CA SER A 103 -6.19 4.75 -0.22
C SER A 103 -6.81 4.85 -1.62
N HIS A 104 -7.85 5.66 -1.78
CA HIS A 104 -8.51 5.86 -3.07
C HIS A 104 -7.60 6.54 -4.10
N ASP A 105 -6.78 7.48 -3.66
CA ASP A 105 -5.82 8.17 -4.52
C ASP A 105 -4.73 7.21 -5.01
N SER A 106 -4.22 6.35 -4.13
CA SER A 106 -3.24 5.33 -4.48
C SER A 106 -3.80 4.33 -5.52
N ALA A 107 -4.98 3.76 -5.25
CA ALA A 107 -5.63 2.84 -6.18
C ALA A 107 -5.92 3.51 -7.53
N SER A 108 -6.44 4.74 -7.54
CA SER A 108 -6.69 5.52 -8.76
C SER A 108 -5.39 5.84 -9.50
N GLY A 109 -4.32 6.11 -8.75
CA GLY A 109 -2.98 6.34 -9.29
C GLY A 109 -2.45 5.13 -10.05
N LEU A 110 -2.65 3.92 -9.51
CA LEU A 110 -2.28 2.67 -10.18
C LEU A 110 -3.07 2.47 -11.49
N VAL A 111 -4.39 2.73 -11.50
CA VAL A 111 -5.20 2.68 -12.74
C VAL A 111 -4.65 3.66 -13.77
N THR A 112 -4.42 4.91 -13.38
CA THR A 112 -3.86 5.95 -14.26
C THR A 112 -2.50 5.54 -14.82
N ARG A 113 -1.62 4.98 -13.99
CA ARG A 113 -0.30 4.51 -14.38
C ARG A 113 -0.36 3.42 -15.44
N VAL A 114 -1.23 2.41 -15.25
CA VAL A 114 -1.39 1.30 -16.19
C VAL A 114 -2.00 1.76 -17.52
N LEU A 115 -2.98 2.68 -17.49
CA LEU A 115 -3.52 3.32 -18.69
C LEU A 115 -2.45 4.12 -19.45
N ASN A 116 -1.63 4.90 -18.74
CA ASN A 116 -0.56 5.69 -19.34
C ASN A 116 0.56 4.82 -19.97
N MET A 117 0.70 3.59 -19.53
CA MET A 117 1.56 2.60 -20.18
C MET A 117 0.99 2.11 -21.50
N GLY A 118 -0.28 2.40 -21.82
CA GLY A 118 -0.95 1.99 -23.06
C GLY A 118 -1.74 0.68 -22.95
N VAL A 119 -1.94 0.14 -21.74
CA VAL A 119 -2.74 -1.07 -21.53
C VAL A 119 -4.22 -0.78 -21.74
N PHE A 120 -4.91 -1.57 -22.55
CA PHE A 120 -6.34 -1.41 -22.82
C PHE A 120 -7.19 -2.01 -21.70
N LEU A 121 -7.31 -1.28 -20.58
CA LEU A 121 -8.13 -1.69 -19.44
C LEU A 121 -9.62 -1.53 -19.74
N THR A 122 -10.39 -2.60 -19.55
CA THR A 122 -11.85 -2.61 -19.69
C THR A 122 -12.57 -2.85 -18.36
N GLU A 123 -11.98 -3.60 -17.46
CA GLU A 123 -12.56 -3.89 -16.13
C GLU A 123 -11.50 -3.80 -15.04
N VAL A 124 -11.86 -3.25 -13.88
CA VAL A 124 -11.01 -3.16 -12.70
C VAL A 124 -11.76 -3.66 -11.47
N TYR A 125 -11.15 -4.57 -10.75
CA TYR A 125 -11.65 -5.20 -9.53
C TYR A 125 -10.86 -4.69 -8.34
N VAL A 126 -11.53 -4.18 -7.30
CA VAL A 126 -10.88 -3.53 -6.16
C VAL A 126 -11.37 -4.15 -4.85
N ASP A 127 -10.43 -4.57 -3.99
CA ASP A 127 -10.76 -4.84 -2.59
C ASP A 127 -10.97 -3.53 -1.83
N THR A 128 -11.94 -3.49 -0.95
CA THR A 128 -12.27 -2.26 -0.21
C THR A 128 -12.61 -2.52 1.25
N VAL A 129 -12.27 -1.56 2.07
CA VAL A 129 -12.60 -1.52 3.51
C VAL A 129 -13.73 -0.55 3.83
N GLY A 130 -14.13 0.29 2.88
CA GLY A 130 -15.20 1.27 3.05
C GLY A 130 -16.55 0.81 2.50
N ASP A 131 -17.35 1.78 2.07
CA ASP A 131 -18.60 1.57 1.34
C ASP A 131 -18.27 1.25 -0.14
N PRO A 132 -18.51 0.02 -0.61
CA PRO A 132 -18.12 -0.39 -1.96
C PRO A 132 -18.83 0.44 -3.04
N GLU A 133 -20.10 0.78 -2.83
CA GLU A 133 -20.89 1.46 -3.85
C GLU A 133 -20.45 2.92 -4.04
N LYS A 134 -20.23 3.64 -2.93
CA LYS A 134 -19.70 5.01 -3.00
C LYS A 134 -18.33 5.04 -3.67
N TYR A 135 -17.50 4.07 -3.36
CA TYR A 135 -16.17 3.99 -3.97
C TYR A 135 -16.24 3.63 -5.46
N ARG A 136 -17.11 2.69 -5.84
CA ARG A 136 -17.36 2.34 -7.23
C ARG A 136 -17.81 3.55 -8.06
N ILE A 137 -18.75 4.35 -7.53
CA ILE A 137 -19.24 5.57 -8.20
C ILE A 137 -18.06 6.54 -8.44
N LYS A 138 -17.28 6.84 -7.40
CA LYS A 138 -16.12 7.75 -7.49
C LYS A 138 -15.11 7.30 -8.56
N LEU A 139 -14.83 5.99 -8.65
CA LEU A 139 -13.94 5.44 -9.67
C LEU A 139 -14.56 5.52 -11.08
N SER A 140 -15.84 5.22 -11.21
CA SER A 140 -16.55 5.26 -12.50
C SER A 140 -16.67 6.70 -13.07
N GLU A 141 -16.82 7.70 -12.20
CA GLU A 141 -16.79 9.11 -12.58
C GLU A 141 -15.41 9.53 -13.10
N ARG A 142 -14.35 9.05 -12.45
CA ARG A 142 -12.98 9.37 -12.84
C ARG A 142 -12.52 8.64 -14.11
N PHE A 143 -13.02 7.44 -14.34
CA PHE A 143 -12.65 6.57 -15.47
C PHE A 143 -13.89 6.01 -16.17
N PRO A 144 -14.64 6.83 -16.93
CA PRO A 144 -15.94 6.45 -17.45
C PRO A 144 -15.91 5.30 -18.48
N SER A 145 -14.77 5.03 -19.10
CA SER A 145 -14.59 3.94 -20.07
C SER A 145 -14.30 2.58 -19.43
N ILE A 146 -14.15 2.52 -18.09
CA ILE A 146 -13.77 1.31 -17.37
C ILE A 146 -14.92 0.86 -16.47
N LYS A 147 -15.23 -0.43 -16.50
CA LYS A 147 -16.16 -1.05 -15.56
C LYS A 147 -15.45 -1.36 -14.24
N PHE A 148 -15.92 -0.79 -13.14
CA PHE A 148 -15.40 -1.07 -11.79
C PHE A 148 -16.29 -2.04 -11.04
N VAL A 149 -15.64 -3.03 -10.41
CA VAL A 149 -16.23 -3.96 -9.44
C VAL A 149 -15.50 -3.74 -8.11
N VAL A 150 -16.18 -3.18 -7.14
CA VAL A 150 -15.63 -2.90 -5.80
C VAL A 150 -16.35 -3.79 -4.82
N ALA A 151 -15.62 -4.64 -4.11
CA ALA A 151 -16.18 -5.59 -3.17
C ALA A 151 -15.30 -5.72 -1.92
N LYS A 152 -15.92 -6.08 -0.80
CA LYS A 152 -15.19 -6.51 0.41
C LYS A 152 -14.69 -7.92 0.20
N LYS A 153 -13.44 -8.18 0.57
CA LYS A 153 -12.76 -9.47 0.38
C LYS A 153 -12.71 -9.89 -1.10
N ALA A 154 -12.51 -8.92 -1.98
CA ALA A 154 -12.40 -9.16 -3.41
C ALA A 154 -11.23 -10.09 -3.75
N ASP A 155 -10.20 -10.13 -2.91
CA ASP A 155 -9.08 -11.06 -2.96
C ASP A 155 -9.51 -12.55 -2.90
N SER A 156 -10.63 -12.85 -2.24
CA SER A 156 -11.19 -14.22 -2.19
C SER A 156 -12.17 -14.52 -3.33
N LEU A 157 -12.64 -13.50 -4.06
CA LEU A 157 -13.65 -13.63 -5.10
C LEU A 157 -13.05 -13.61 -6.52
N TYR A 158 -11.97 -12.84 -6.69
CA TYR A 158 -11.40 -12.56 -8.02
C TYR A 158 -9.91 -12.90 -8.05
N PRO A 159 -9.46 -13.87 -8.86
CA PRO A 159 -8.06 -14.28 -8.94
C PRO A 159 -7.08 -13.13 -9.26
N VAL A 160 -7.52 -12.16 -10.05
CA VAL A 160 -6.72 -10.97 -10.37
C VAL A 160 -6.47 -10.09 -9.15
N VAL A 161 -7.41 -10.03 -8.20
CA VAL A 161 -7.24 -9.33 -6.91
C VAL A 161 -6.40 -10.16 -5.95
N SER A 162 -6.56 -11.51 -5.96
CA SER A 162 -5.70 -12.40 -5.17
C SER A 162 -4.22 -12.23 -5.55
N GLY A 163 -3.92 -12.13 -6.85
CA GLY A 163 -2.56 -11.84 -7.32
C GLY A 163 -2.07 -10.45 -6.90
N ALA A 164 -2.92 -9.43 -6.98
CA ALA A 164 -2.61 -8.08 -6.49
C ALA A 164 -2.31 -8.07 -4.99
N SER A 165 -3.03 -8.87 -4.20
CA SER A 165 -2.81 -9.07 -2.77
C SER A 165 -1.41 -9.61 -2.48
N ILE A 166 -0.95 -10.60 -3.25
CA ILE A 166 0.40 -11.15 -3.14
C ILE A 166 1.45 -10.06 -3.46
N VAL A 167 1.25 -9.33 -4.55
CA VAL A 167 2.12 -8.21 -4.95
C VAL A 167 2.26 -7.20 -3.82
N ALA A 168 1.14 -6.75 -3.24
CA ALA A 168 1.13 -5.77 -2.15
C ALA A 168 1.81 -6.30 -0.88
N LYS A 169 1.49 -7.54 -0.47
CA LYS A 169 2.02 -8.14 0.77
C LYS A 169 3.52 -8.38 0.70
N VAL A 170 4.00 -9.01 -0.38
CA VAL A 170 5.43 -9.28 -0.55
C VAL A 170 6.23 -7.99 -0.64
N THR A 171 5.73 -7.01 -1.39
CA THR A 171 6.39 -5.69 -1.47
C THR A 171 6.48 -5.03 -0.10
N ARG A 172 5.40 -5.08 0.70
CA ARG A 172 5.40 -4.52 2.05
C ARG A 172 6.35 -5.27 2.99
N ASP A 173 6.33 -6.60 2.95
CA ASP A 173 7.19 -7.44 3.82
C ASP A 173 8.67 -7.16 3.52
N ARG A 174 9.05 -7.04 2.23
CA ARG A 174 10.38 -6.64 1.80
C ARG A 174 10.73 -5.21 2.26
N ALA A 175 9.83 -4.25 2.05
CA ALA A 175 10.06 -2.86 2.46
C ALA A 175 10.25 -2.72 3.98
N LEU A 176 9.58 -3.52 4.78
CA LEU A 176 9.80 -3.59 6.24
C LEU A 176 11.15 -4.22 6.60
N ARG A 177 11.46 -5.35 5.98
CA ARG A 177 12.71 -6.08 6.22
C ARG A 177 13.92 -5.23 5.88
N ASP A 178 13.86 -4.53 4.75
CA ASP A 178 14.97 -3.76 4.19
C ASP A 178 14.91 -2.28 4.62
N TRP A 179 14.02 -1.91 5.56
CA TRP A 179 13.88 -0.54 6.02
C TRP A 179 15.19 -0.01 6.62
N VAL A 180 15.67 1.12 6.09
CA VAL A 180 16.82 1.81 6.63
C VAL A 180 16.35 2.66 7.81
N LEU A 181 16.87 2.34 9.00
CA LEU A 181 16.66 3.16 10.19
C LEU A 181 17.71 4.28 10.14
N ASP A 182 17.33 5.43 9.56
CA ASP A 182 18.19 6.60 9.38
C ASP A 182 18.56 7.30 10.72
N GLU A 183 17.78 7.00 11.74
CA GLU A 183 18.03 7.53 13.06
C GLU A 183 19.20 6.78 13.70
N THR A 184 20.18 7.51 14.11
CA THR A 184 21.50 7.17 14.68
C THR A 184 21.51 6.21 15.88
N ALA A 185 20.56 5.33 15.97
CA ALA A 185 20.49 4.35 17.05
C ALA A 185 21.29 3.12 16.66
N GLU A 186 22.57 3.10 16.99
CA GLU A 186 23.43 1.90 16.96
C GLU A 186 22.82 0.68 17.69
N ASN A 187 21.75 0.92 18.47
CA ASN A 187 21.06 -0.07 19.29
C ASN A 187 19.59 -0.33 18.86
N MET A 188 19.15 0.13 17.69
CA MET A 188 17.77 -0.06 17.27
C MET A 188 17.55 -1.49 16.82
N THR A 189 16.76 -2.26 17.58
CA THR A 189 16.44 -3.64 17.24
C THR A 189 15.36 -3.68 16.16
N ARG A 190 15.43 -4.69 15.27
CA ARG A 190 14.39 -4.97 14.26
C ARG A 190 13.26 -5.86 14.80
N ASN A 191 13.29 -6.20 16.08
CA ASN A 191 12.27 -7.01 16.76
C ASN A 191 11.04 -6.15 17.11
N PHE A 192 10.34 -5.63 16.11
CA PHE A 192 9.16 -4.80 16.30
C PHE A 192 7.83 -5.56 16.22
N GLY A 193 7.88 -6.90 16.21
CA GLY A 193 6.71 -7.76 16.10
C GLY A 193 5.99 -7.58 14.77
N SER A 194 4.67 -7.72 14.78
CA SER A 194 3.82 -7.61 13.59
C SER A 194 3.60 -6.17 13.10
N GLY A 195 3.99 -5.17 13.89
CA GLY A 195 3.72 -3.76 13.61
C GLY A 195 2.28 -3.31 13.90
N TYR A 196 1.40 -4.19 14.38
CA TYR A 196 0.03 -3.83 14.73
C TYR A 196 -0.09 -3.26 16.15
N PRO A 197 -1.00 -2.30 16.39
CA PRO A 197 -1.19 -1.66 17.70
C PRO A 197 -1.52 -2.62 18.85
N GLY A 198 -2.14 -3.76 18.53
CA GLY A 198 -2.51 -4.78 19.51
C GLY A 198 -1.36 -5.69 19.95
N ASP A 199 -0.30 -5.76 19.18
CA ASP A 199 0.83 -6.66 19.39
C ASP A 199 1.70 -6.22 20.57
N PRO A 200 1.95 -7.11 21.58
CA PRO A 200 2.80 -6.78 22.71
C PRO A 200 4.23 -6.41 22.33
N GLU A 201 4.83 -7.09 21.35
CA GLU A 201 6.19 -6.81 20.90
C GLU A 201 6.27 -5.44 20.22
N THR A 202 5.27 -5.09 19.39
CA THR A 202 5.18 -3.76 18.78
C THR A 202 5.05 -2.67 19.84
N LYS A 203 4.24 -2.89 20.89
CA LYS A 203 4.09 -1.94 22.00
C LYS A 203 5.39 -1.75 22.77
N ALA A 204 6.07 -2.84 23.10
CA ALA A 204 7.35 -2.82 23.81
C ALA A 204 8.41 -2.07 22.96
N TRP A 205 8.45 -2.34 21.65
CA TRP A 205 9.37 -1.67 20.74
C TRP A 205 9.10 -0.16 20.65
N LEU A 206 7.84 0.27 20.53
CA LEU A 206 7.46 1.69 20.53
C LEU A 206 7.89 2.38 21.83
N GLN A 207 7.68 1.74 22.99
CA GLN A 207 8.06 2.28 24.29
C GLN A 207 9.58 2.42 24.42
N GLN A 208 10.33 1.47 23.92
CA GLN A 208 11.80 1.46 23.99
C GLN A 208 12.45 2.47 23.05
N HIS A 209 11.84 2.76 21.90
CA HIS A 209 12.43 3.61 20.86
C HIS A 209 11.76 5.00 20.77
N GLN A 210 11.02 5.39 21.80
CA GLN A 210 10.47 6.74 21.92
C GLN A 210 11.54 7.72 22.41
N HIS A 211 11.74 8.81 21.67
CA HIS A 211 12.55 9.93 22.12
C HIS A 211 11.65 11.05 22.65
N SER A 212 11.98 11.64 23.82
CA SER A 212 11.13 12.63 24.49
C SER A 212 10.91 13.93 23.69
N VAL A 213 11.85 14.30 22.83
CA VAL A 213 11.79 15.51 21.98
C VAL A 213 11.40 15.20 20.54
N PHE A 214 12.03 14.19 19.93
CA PHE A 214 11.86 13.89 18.51
C PHE A 214 10.75 12.84 18.23
N GLY A 215 10.16 12.26 19.26
CA GLY A 215 9.10 11.26 19.11
C GLY A 215 9.63 9.88 18.75
N PHE A 216 9.25 9.36 17.61
CA PHE A 216 9.55 8.00 17.18
C PHE A 216 10.42 7.98 15.91
N PRO A 217 11.06 6.84 15.61
CA PRO A 217 11.74 6.62 14.35
C PRO A 217 10.79 6.77 13.14
N THR A 218 11.36 7.03 11.97
CA THR A 218 10.62 7.26 10.70
C THR A 218 9.74 6.10 10.26
N LEU A 219 10.02 4.90 10.77
CA LEU A 219 9.18 3.70 10.56
C LEU A 219 7.78 3.83 11.17
N VAL A 220 7.62 4.70 12.18
CA VAL A 220 6.35 4.86 12.93
C VAL A 220 5.43 5.84 12.23
N ARG A 221 4.15 5.49 12.17
CA ARG A 221 3.08 6.36 11.67
C ARG A 221 2.56 7.24 12.82
N PHE A 222 3.09 8.43 12.95
CA PHE A 222 2.75 9.37 14.03
C PHE A 222 1.26 9.73 14.09
N SER A 223 0.55 9.63 12.97
CA SER A 223 -0.89 9.92 12.89
C SER A 223 -1.80 8.84 13.48
N TRP A 224 -1.24 7.66 13.82
CA TRP A 224 -2.04 6.59 14.43
C TRP A 224 -2.38 6.92 15.89
N GLY A 225 -3.63 6.69 16.28
CA GLY A 225 -4.10 6.91 17.65
C GLY A 225 -3.27 6.18 18.72
N THR A 226 -2.60 5.08 18.35
CA THR A 226 -1.65 4.37 19.22
C THR A 226 -0.54 5.30 19.70
N CYS A 227 -0.02 6.19 18.86
CA CYS A 227 1.06 7.10 19.22
C CYS A 227 0.65 8.15 20.25
N THR A 228 -0.64 8.52 20.30
CA THR A 228 -1.16 9.50 21.28
C THR A 228 -0.98 9.05 22.72
N ALA A 229 -1.00 7.74 22.99
CA ALA A 229 -0.80 7.20 24.33
C ALA A 229 0.60 7.50 24.89
N TYR A 230 1.58 7.67 24.01
CA TYR A 230 2.98 7.95 24.37
C TYR A 230 3.30 9.45 24.50
N SER A 231 2.44 10.33 23.98
CA SER A 231 2.68 11.80 23.99
C SER A 231 2.80 12.39 25.40
N LYS A 232 2.26 11.73 26.43
CA LYS A 232 2.34 12.17 27.83
C LYS A 232 3.76 12.29 28.36
N ASN A 233 4.71 11.62 27.79
CA ASN A 233 6.12 11.59 28.19
C ASN A 233 7.02 12.45 27.26
N MET A 234 6.40 13.21 26.35
CA MET A 234 7.12 14.09 25.42
C MET A 234 7.25 15.49 25.97
N VAL A 235 8.33 16.16 25.60
CA VAL A 235 8.57 17.57 25.93
C VAL A 235 7.88 18.42 24.86
N GLU A 236 7.08 19.38 25.30
CA GLU A 236 6.50 20.36 24.38
C GLU A 236 7.62 21.29 23.88
N VAL A 237 7.80 21.34 22.56
CA VAL A 237 8.77 22.21 21.91
C VAL A 237 8.01 23.31 21.19
N VAL A 238 8.28 24.55 21.58
CA VAL A 238 7.78 25.75 20.89
C VAL A 238 8.86 26.22 19.92
N TRP A 239 8.58 26.10 18.62
CA TRP A 239 9.44 26.63 17.57
C TRP A 239 9.24 28.14 17.49
N GLU A 240 10.33 28.93 17.54
CA GLU A 240 10.23 30.34 17.23
C GLU A 240 9.67 30.49 15.81
N SER A 241 8.55 31.19 15.67
CA SER A 241 8.01 31.53 14.36
C SER A 241 9.01 32.43 13.66
N ASP A 242 9.57 31.94 12.56
CA ASP A 242 10.36 32.77 11.68
C ASP A 242 9.54 34.03 11.33
N LYS A 243 10.07 35.22 11.52
CA LYS A 243 9.39 36.49 11.23
C LYS A 243 9.04 36.66 9.77
N SER A 244 9.36 35.70 8.92
CA SER A 244 9.04 35.61 7.47
C SER A 244 7.71 34.94 7.11
N GLY A 245 6.82 34.66 8.08
CA GLY A 245 5.42 34.29 7.78
C GLY A 245 5.14 32.87 7.26
N GLY A 246 6.13 32.01 7.23
CA GLY A 246 5.96 30.60 6.86
C GLY A 246 5.81 29.69 8.08
N ARG A 247 4.59 29.24 8.38
CA ARG A 247 4.39 28.15 9.34
C ARG A 247 4.74 26.84 8.64
N TRP A 248 5.83 26.23 9.04
CA TRP A 248 6.19 24.86 8.68
C TRP A 248 5.55 23.89 9.69
N PHE A 249 4.70 23.00 9.22
CA PHE A 249 4.23 21.81 9.92
C PHE A 249 4.42 20.61 9.01
#